data_75781d076c774fa622e0e589c3bc4a41
#
_entry.id   75781d076c774fa622e0e589c3bc4a41
#
_cell.length_a   1.000
_cell.length_b   1.000
_cell.length_c   1.000
_cell.angle_alpha   90.00
_cell.angle_beta   90.00
_cell.angle_gamma   90.00
#
_symmetry.space_group_name_H-M   'P 1'
#
loop_
_entity.id
_entity.type
_entity.pdbx_description
1 polymer ?
#
loop_
_entity_poly.entity_id
_entity_poly.type
_entity_poly.pdbx_seq_one_letter_code
_entity_poly.pdbx_strand_id
1 'polypeptide(L)'
;MCEYTAKDYKKGQPRWCPGCGDHFFLASLHKAMAEIGKAPWENAVISGIGCSSRLPYYMNTYAMQTIHGRAAAISTGAKVANPNLTVWQISGDGDGLAIGGNHFIHAVRRNIDLNMILLNNRIYGLTKGQYSPTSPRGFVSKSSPYGTVEDPFHPAELCFGARGRFFARAVATDAPGTVEVLKAAMAHKGASVCEILQNCVIFNNGTHDSVAKKEDRAKNAIYLKHGEPMLFGENNEYGLMQEGFGLKVVKLGENGITEKDILIHDAHCMDNTLQLKLALMEGPDFPIALGVIRDVEAPTYDCLLYTSPSPRD
;
A
#
# COMPACT_ATOMS: atom_id res chain seq x y z
N MET A 1 -13.67 21.88 -12.00
CA MET A 1 -12.33 22.37 -11.55
C MET A 1 -12.24 21.99 -10.07
N CYS A 2 -11.13 21.35 -9.64
CA CYS A 2 -10.94 21.08 -8.22
C CYS A 2 -10.80 22.41 -7.47
N GLU A 3 -11.58 22.59 -6.41
CA GLU A 3 -11.57 23.81 -5.58
C GLU A 3 -10.26 23.94 -4.79
N TYR A 4 -9.61 22.80 -4.49
CA TYR A 4 -8.41 22.73 -3.66
C TYR A 4 -7.17 22.31 -4.47
N THR A 5 -6.02 22.84 -4.07
CA THR A 5 -4.71 22.51 -4.63
C THR A 5 -3.87 21.73 -3.63
N ALA A 6 -2.78 21.10 -4.06
CA ALA A 6 -1.87 20.39 -3.17
C ALA A 6 -1.30 21.28 -2.04
N LYS A 7 -1.31 22.63 -2.20
CA LYS A 7 -0.85 23.58 -1.16
C LYS A 7 -1.82 23.66 0.01
N ASP A 8 -3.11 23.47 -0.25
CA ASP A 8 -4.17 23.61 0.77
C ASP A 8 -4.09 22.49 1.81
N TYR A 9 -3.47 21.35 1.46
CA TYR A 9 -3.26 20.21 2.37
C TYR A 9 -1.89 20.25 3.09
N LYS A 10 -1.02 21.22 2.78
CA LYS A 10 0.32 21.30 3.37
C LYS A 10 0.31 22.03 4.69
N LYS A 11 1.06 21.51 5.67
CA LYS A 11 1.32 22.14 6.96
C LYS A 11 2.76 21.87 7.41
N GLY A 12 3.42 22.89 7.94
CA GLY A 12 4.75 22.75 8.51
C GLY A 12 5.84 22.36 7.50
N GLN A 13 7.00 22.01 8.04
CA GLN A 13 8.18 21.59 7.27
C GLN A 13 8.53 20.15 7.64
N PRO A 14 8.58 19.21 6.69
CA PRO A 14 8.97 17.83 6.94
C PRO A 14 10.40 17.74 7.52
N ARG A 15 10.57 16.87 8.53
CA ARG A 15 11.84 16.69 9.25
C ARG A 15 12.40 15.29 9.12
N TRP A 16 12.07 14.59 8.02
CA TRP A 16 12.71 13.34 7.69
C TRP A 16 14.12 13.55 7.15
N CYS A 17 14.89 12.48 7.07
CA CYS A 17 16.22 12.50 6.50
C CYS A 17 16.18 12.99 5.04
N PRO A 18 17.18 13.77 4.57
CA PRO A 18 17.28 14.10 3.16
C PRO A 18 17.27 12.86 2.27
N GLY A 19 16.42 12.83 1.25
CA GLY A 19 16.27 11.68 0.34
C GLY A 19 15.38 10.54 0.86
N CYS A 20 14.83 10.64 2.08
CA CYS A 20 13.89 9.65 2.61
C CYS A 20 12.62 9.55 1.72
N GLY A 21 12.17 8.31 1.46
CA GLY A 21 10.99 8.05 0.65
C GLY A 21 9.69 8.68 1.18
N ASP A 22 9.62 8.97 2.49
CA ASP A 22 8.46 9.64 3.10
C ASP A 22 8.20 11.04 2.50
N HIS A 23 9.23 11.75 2.02
CA HIS A 23 9.06 13.05 1.34
C HIS A 23 8.33 12.89 0.00
N PHE A 24 8.67 11.86 -0.77
CA PHE A 24 8.04 11.58 -2.07
C PHE A 24 6.58 11.16 -1.88
N PHE A 25 6.34 10.27 -0.91
CA PHE A 25 4.98 9.85 -0.57
C PHE A 25 4.10 11.03 -0.11
N LEU A 26 4.60 11.89 0.79
CA LEU A 26 3.86 13.07 1.25
C LEU A 26 3.46 13.98 0.09
N ALA A 27 4.36 14.21 -0.86
CA ALA A 27 4.07 15.02 -2.04
C ALA A 27 2.97 14.39 -2.91
N SER A 28 3.03 13.06 -3.10
CA SER A 28 2.02 12.31 -3.83
C SER A 28 0.66 12.32 -3.13
N LEU A 29 0.63 12.20 -1.79
CA LEU A 29 -0.61 12.27 -1.02
C LEU A 29 -1.27 13.65 -1.12
N HIS A 30 -0.51 14.74 -1.00
CA HIS A 30 -1.05 16.10 -1.20
C HIS A 30 -1.65 16.27 -2.60
N LYS A 31 -0.99 15.72 -3.63
CA LYS A 31 -1.49 15.76 -5.00
C LYS A 31 -2.75 14.93 -5.17
N ALA A 32 -2.76 13.70 -4.65
CA ALA A 32 -3.93 12.82 -4.70
C ALA A 32 -5.15 13.46 -4.03
N MET A 33 -4.98 14.04 -2.84
CA MET A 33 -6.08 14.75 -2.13
C MET A 33 -6.61 15.92 -2.93
N ALA A 34 -5.75 16.68 -3.61
CA ALA A 34 -6.17 17.79 -4.47
C ALA A 34 -6.97 17.29 -5.69
N GLU A 35 -6.54 16.19 -6.32
CA GLU A 35 -7.26 15.59 -7.45
C GLU A 35 -8.58 14.94 -7.04
N ILE A 36 -8.66 14.37 -5.83
CA ILE A 36 -9.89 13.85 -5.23
C ILE A 36 -10.88 14.98 -4.93
N GLY A 37 -10.39 16.17 -4.57
CA GLY A 37 -11.18 17.40 -4.47
C GLY A 37 -12.01 17.53 -3.19
N LYS A 38 -11.84 16.67 -2.17
CA LYS A 38 -12.50 16.82 -0.86
C LYS A 38 -11.81 17.91 -0.05
N ALA A 39 -12.58 18.73 0.67
CA ALA A 39 -12.03 19.77 1.52
C ALA A 39 -11.05 19.22 2.58
N PRO A 40 -10.03 20.01 3.00
CA PRO A 40 -9.10 19.58 4.04
C PRO A 40 -9.79 19.08 5.32
N TRP A 41 -10.88 19.71 5.74
CA TRP A 41 -11.66 19.32 6.94
C TRP A 41 -12.60 18.13 6.75
N GLU A 42 -12.74 17.60 5.55
CA GLU A 42 -13.41 16.32 5.29
C GLU A 42 -12.45 15.12 5.39
N ASN A 43 -11.16 15.38 5.65
CA ASN A 43 -10.12 14.38 5.74
C ASN A 43 -9.57 14.29 7.17
N ALA A 44 -9.32 13.08 7.64
CA ALA A 44 -8.59 12.79 8.86
C ALA A 44 -7.38 11.90 8.57
N VAL A 45 -6.19 12.34 8.96
CA VAL A 45 -4.93 11.58 8.82
C VAL A 45 -4.51 11.10 10.20
N ILE A 46 -4.53 9.78 10.40
CA ILE A 46 -4.29 9.13 11.70
C ILE A 46 -3.12 8.16 11.56
N SER A 47 -2.12 8.29 12.42
CA SER A 47 -0.92 7.45 12.35
C SER A 47 -0.59 6.78 13.68
N GLY A 48 0.23 5.71 13.60
CA GLY A 48 0.87 5.08 14.75
C GLY A 48 2.18 5.77 15.13
N ILE A 49 3.27 5.00 15.27
CA ILE A 49 4.61 5.49 15.64
C ILE A 49 5.64 4.98 14.65
N GLY A 50 6.56 5.85 14.28
CA GLY A 50 7.66 5.61 13.34
C GLY A 50 7.97 6.85 12.51
N CYS A 51 8.88 6.73 11.55
CA CYS A 51 9.24 7.86 10.67
C CYS A 51 8.02 8.31 9.87
N SER A 52 7.35 7.41 9.19
CA SER A 52 6.14 7.67 8.41
C SER A 52 5.00 8.24 9.26
N SER A 53 4.92 7.85 10.52
CA SER A 53 3.88 8.30 11.45
C SER A 53 4.00 9.77 11.87
N ARG A 54 5.05 10.47 11.45
CA ARG A 54 5.13 11.94 11.57
C ARG A 54 4.28 12.68 10.53
N LEU A 55 3.75 11.96 9.53
CA LEU A 55 3.01 12.54 8.41
C LEU A 55 1.85 13.46 8.86
N PRO A 56 1.05 13.16 9.92
CA PRO A 56 -0.01 14.04 10.40
C PRO A 56 0.44 15.47 10.74
N TYR A 57 1.70 15.66 11.16
CA TYR A 57 2.23 17.00 11.45
C TYR A 57 2.42 17.88 10.22
N TYR A 58 2.40 17.28 9.03
CA TYR A 58 2.65 17.94 7.74
C TYR A 58 1.37 18.06 6.90
N MET A 59 0.22 17.69 7.48
CA MET A 59 -1.09 17.72 6.85
C MET A 59 -1.97 18.82 7.44
N ASN A 60 -2.56 19.64 6.57
CA ASN A 60 -3.58 20.63 6.94
C ASN A 60 -4.97 20.02 6.86
N THR A 61 -5.19 18.94 7.62
CA THR A 61 -6.44 18.19 7.76
C THR A 61 -6.72 17.97 9.23
N TYR A 62 -7.79 17.30 9.62
CA TYR A 62 -7.79 16.66 10.94
C TYR A 62 -6.62 15.67 10.98
N ALA A 63 -5.84 15.73 12.03
CA ALA A 63 -4.59 14.99 12.10
C ALA A 63 -4.30 14.52 13.52
N MET A 64 -3.95 13.24 13.67
CA MET A 64 -3.61 12.64 14.95
C MET A 64 -2.48 11.63 14.81
N GLN A 65 -1.41 11.81 15.60
CA GLN A 65 -0.44 10.76 15.87
C GLN A 65 -0.87 10.02 17.14
N THR A 66 -0.95 8.69 17.08
CA THR A 66 -1.46 7.86 18.17
C THR A 66 -0.34 7.05 18.84
N ILE A 67 -0.65 5.89 19.38
CA ILE A 67 0.27 4.98 20.05
C ILE A 67 0.75 3.92 19.04
N HIS A 68 1.93 3.37 19.27
CA HIS A 68 2.55 2.34 18.42
C HIS A 68 1.61 1.16 18.16
N GLY A 69 1.38 0.88 16.88
CA GLY A 69 0.49 -0.17 16.39
C GLY A 69 -1.00 0.06 16.63
N ARG A 70 -1.44 1.28 17.01
CA ARG A 70 -2.85 1.55 17.33
C ARG A 70 -3.58 2.38 16.26
N ALA A 71 -2.91 2.78 15.20
CA ALA A 71 -3.50 3.60 14.14
C ALA A 71 -4.80 3.00 13.59
N ALA A 72 -4.82 1.72 13.26
CA ALA A 72 -6.01 1.07 12.69
C ALA A 72 -7.20 1.04 13.67
N ALA A 73 -6.95 0.84 14.98
CA ALA A 73 -8.00 0.86 15.99
C ALA A 73 -8.60 2.26 16.17
N ILE A 74 -7.74 3.29 16.27
CA ILE A 74 -8.17 4.68 16.44
C ILE A 74 -8.88 5.17 15.17
N SER A 75 -8.36 4.85 13.99
CA SER A 75 -8.99 5.17 12.70
C SER A 75 -10.38 4.54 12.57
N THR A 76 -10.53 3.29 13.01
CA THR A 76 -11.85 2.62 13.08
C THR A 76 -12.82 3.42 13.95
N GLY A 77 -12.39 3.83 15.15
CA GLY A 77 -13.20 4.66 16.04
C GLY A 77 -13.59 6.00 15.41
N ALA A 78 -12.64 6.68 14.75
CA ALA A 78 -12.91 7.95 14.06
C ALA A 78 -13.94 7.80 12.93
N LYS A 79 -13.82 6.72 12.12
CA LYS A 79 -14.75 6.44 11.01
C LYS A 79 -16.16 6.09 11.53
N VAL A 80 -16.23 5.26 12.57
CA VAL A 80 -17.52 4.91 13.20
C VAL A 80 -18.18 6.13 13.84
N ALA A 81 -17.40 7.01 14.48
CA ALA A 81 -17.96 8.23 15.09
C ALA A 81 -18.44 9.26 14.06
N ASN A 82 -17.81 9.32 12.89
CA ASN A 82 -18.21 10.19 11.79
C ASN A 82 -18.02 9.50 10.43
N PRO A 83 -19.07 8.85 9.90
CA PRO A 83 -18.99 8.11 8.63
C PRO A 83 -18.68 8.98 7.41
N ASN A 84 -18.88 10.30 7.51
CA ASN A 84 -18.62 11.23 6.39
C ASN A 84 -17.14 11.58 6.23
N LEU A 85 -16.30 11.32 7.23
CA LEU A 85 -14.86 11.55 7.14
C LEU A 85 -14.20 10.58 6.16
N THR A 86 -13.30 11.10 5.34
CA THR A 86 -12.31 10.29 4.63
C THR A 86 -11.13 10.08 5.56
N VAL A 87 -10.94 8.85 6.02
CA VAL A 87 -9.90 8.53 6.99
C VAL A 87 -8.71 7.87 6.29
N TRP A 88 -7.53 8.48 6.46
CA TRP A 88 -6.24 8.01 5.99
C TRP A 88 -5.44 7.50 7.19
N GLN A 89 -5.31 6.20 7.30
CA GLN A 89 -4.51 5.54 8.33
C GLN A 89 -3.09 5.33 7.81
N ILE A 90 -2.10 5.87 8.50
CA ILE A 90 -0.69 5.83 8.10
C ILE A 90 0.11 4.99 9.09
N SER A 91 0.79 3.98 8.59
CA SER A 91 1.71 3.15 9.38
C SER A 91 2.97 2.83 8.57
N GLY A 92 4.09 2.63 9.26
CA GLY A 92 5.22 1.87 8.71
C GLY A 92 4.93 0.38 8.82
N ASP A 93 5.70 -0.43 8.09
CA ASP A 93 5.63 -1.89 8.13
C ASP A 93 5.80 -2.46 9.54
N GLY A 94 6.77 -1.98 10.31
CA GLY A 94 6.96 -2.38 11.70
C GLY A 94 5.83 -1.96 12.63
N ASP A 95 5.31 -0.74 12.47
CA ASP A 95 4.20 -0.24 13.27
C ASP A 95 2.89 -1.00 12.98
N GLY A 96 2.58 -1.18 11.70
CA GLY A 96 1.31 -1.78 11.27
C GLY A 96 1.25 -3.30 11.40
N LEU A 97 2.36 -4.00 11.15
CA LEU A 97 2.37 -5.47 10.99
C LEU A 97 2.97 -6.22 12.19
N ALA A 98 3.81 -5.56 13.03
CA ALA A 98 4.27 -6.17 14.27
C ALA A 98 3.24 -5.94 15.39
N ILE A 99 3.47 -4.94 16.25
CA ILE A 99 2.57 -4.66 17.37
C ILE A 99 1.15 -4.27 16.92
N GLY A 100 1.01 -3.72 15.70
CA GLY A 100 -0.26 -3.36 15.09
C GLY A 100 -0.98 -4.51 14.37
N GLY A 101 -0.34 -5.67 14.17
CA GLY A 101 -0.86 -6.75 13.33
C GLY A 101 -2.28 -7.20 13.68
N ASN A 102 -2.60 -7.33 14.96
CA ASN A 102 -3.96 -7.66 15.40
C ASN A 102 -4.99 -6.61 14.95
N HIS A 103 -4.68 -5.32 15.09
CA HIS A 103 -5.59 -4.24 14.69
C HIS A 103 -5.70 -4.12 13.18
N PHE A 104 -4.60 -4.34 12.46
CA PHE A 104 -4.59 -4.43 10.99
C PHE A 104 -5.55 -5.53 10.51
N ILE A 105 -5.36 -6.77 10.98
CA ILE A 105 -6.19 -7.92 10.61
C ILE A 105 -7.68 -7.63 10.88
N HIS A 106 -8.01 -7.07 12.06
CA HIS A 106 -9.40 -6.82 12.42
C HIS A 106 -10.04 -5.65 11.67
N ALA A 107 -9.30 -4.60 11.30
CA ALA A 107 -9.80 -3.52 10.46
C ALA A 107 -10.10 -4.04 9.04
N VAL A 108 -9.18 -4.80 8.45
CA VAL A 108 -9.34 -5.43 7.13
C VAL A 108 -10.50 -6.42 7.14
N ARG A 109 -10.56 -7.35 8.11
CA ARG A 109 -11.60 -8.37 8.22
C ARG A 109 -13.02 -7.77 8.35
N ARG A 110 -13.14 -6.66 9.08
CA ARG A 110 -14.40 -5.94 9.24
C ARG A 110 -14.77 -5.09 8.03
N ASN A 111 -13.85 -4.93 7.10
CA ASN A 111 -14.01 -4.04 5.95
C ASN A 111 -14.42 -2.62 6.37
N ILE A 112 -13.72 -2.03 7.35
CA ILE A 112 -13.95 -0.65 7.78
C ILE A 112 -13.57 0.30 6.63
N ASP A 113 -14.39 1.30 6.32
CA ASP A 113 -14.11 2.25 5.24
C ASP A 113 -12.92 3.18 5.57
N LEU A 114 -11.72 2.65 5.41
CA LEU A 114 -10.42 3.28 5.72
C LEU A 114 -9.45 3.17 4.56
N ASN A 115 -8.71 4.24 4.28
CA ASN A 115 -7.53 4.19 3.41
C ASN A 115 -6.31 3.83 4.27
N MET A 116 -5.92 2.56 4.27
CA MET A 116 -4.83 2.02 5.09
C MET A 116 -3.52 2.02 4.31
N ILE A 117 -2.67 3.00 4.59
CA ILE A 117 -1.39 3.19 3.91
C ILE A 117 -0.27 2.57 4.74
N LEU A 118 0.43 1.62 4.15
CA LEU A 118 1.56 0.93 4.72
C LEU A 118 2.84 1.36 3.99
N LEU A 119 3.65 2.24 4.61
CA LEU A 119 4.95 2.62 4.07
C LEU A 119 5.98 1.56 4.46
N ASN A 120 6.35 0.73 3.47
CA ASN A 120 7.20 -0.43 3.66
C ASN A 120 8.65 -0.13 3.26
N ASN A 121 9.51 0.11 4.25
CA ASN A 121 10.94 0.28 4.08
C ASN A 121 11.78 -0.88 4.65
N ARG A 122 11.12 -1.95 5.08
CA ARG A 122 11.74 -3.16 5.61
C ARG A 122 12.68 -2.92 6.79
N ILE A 123 12.42 -1.87 7.63
CA ILE A 123 13.26 -1.51 8.77
C ILE A 123 12.53 -0.63 9.78
N TYR A 124 12.85 -0.74 11.08
CA TYR A 124 12.52 0.27 12.08
C TYR A 124 13.52 1.43 12.00
N GLY A 125 13.23 2.45 11.20
CA GLY A 125 14.14 3.58 10.99
C GLY A 125 14.23 4.54 12.18
N LEU A 126 13.10 4.86 12.82
CA LEU A 126 13.04 5.82 13.95
C LEU A 126 13.90 5.38 15.13
N THR A 127 13.91 4.11 15.45
CA THR A 127 14.65 3.51 16.56
C THR A 127 16.07 3.06 16.18
N LYS A 128 16.56 3.51 15.03
CA LYS A 128 17.94 3.38 14.53
C LYS A 128 18.32 2.01 13.97
N GLY A 129 17.40 1.31 13.31
CA GLY A 129 17.73 0.26 12.38
C GLY A 129 17.58 -1.18 12.90
N GLN A 130 16.57 -1.44 13.72
CA GLN A 130 16.15 -2.82 14.00
C GLN A 130 15.42 -3.40 12.79
N TYR A 131 15.55 -4.71 12.57
CA TYR A 131 14.77 -5.38 11.54
C TYR A 131 13.26 -5.30 11.84
N SER A 132 12.47 -5.20 10.80
CA SER A 132 11.00 -5.16 10.86
C SER A 132 10.39 -6.51 10.43
N PRO A 133 9.08 -6.72 10.57
CA PRO A 133 8.44 -7.97 10.12
C PRO A 133 8.58 -8.24 8.62
N THR A 134 8.87 -7.24 7.81
CA THR A 134 9.07 -7.37 6.36
C THR A 134 10.55 -7.40 5.94
N SER A 135 11.48 -7.34 6.89
CA SER A 135 12.91 -7.49 6.61
C SER A 135 13.20 -8.90 6.11
N PRO A 136 14.00 -9.06 5.05
CA PRO A 136 14.30 -10.39 4.50
C PRO A 136 15.06 -11.27 5.50
N ARG A 137 14.91 -12.58 5.38
CA ARG A 137 15.70 -13.54 6.15
C ARG A 137 17.20 -13.30 5.91
N GLY A 138 18.01 -13.36 6.96
CA GLY A 138 19.44 -13.09 6.92
C GLY A 138 19.80 -11.60 6.96
N PHE A 139 18.83 -10.69 7.11
CA PHE A 139 19.10 -9.25 7.22
C PHE A 139 19.95 -8.94 8.46
N VAL A 140 21.13 -8.36 8.23
CA VAL A 140 22.09 -7.98 9.29
C VAL A 140 21.79 -6.57 9.78
N SER A 141 21.62 -6.42 11.08
CA SER A 141 21.47 -5.13 11.75
C SER A 141 22.24 -5.10 13.07
N LYS A 142 22.29 -3.92 13.73
CA LYS A 142 22.94 -3.83 15.04
C LYS A 142 22.31 -4.73 16.10
N SER A 143 21.00 -4.95 16.02
CA SER A 143 20.25 -5.84 16.92
C SER A 143 20.24 -7.30 16.47
N SER A 144 20.65 -7.57 15.24
CA SER A 144 20.70 -8.90 14.64
C SER A 144 22.03 -9.08 13.90
N PRO A 145 23.18 -9.15 14.61
CA PRO A 145 24.51 -9.15 14.00
C PRO A 145 24.79 -10.41 13.17
N TYR A 146 24.09 -11.50 13.40
CA TYR A 146 24.19 -12.76 12.65
C TYR A 146 23.10 -12.94 11.59
N GLY A 147 22.31 -11.88 11.35
CA GLY A 147 21.16 -11.91 10.45
C GLY A 147 19.87 -12.39 11.13
N THR A 148 18.74 -12.04 10.50
CA THR A 148 17.41 -12.49 10.94
C THR A 148 17.20 -13.96 10.56
N VAL A 149 16.49 -14.71 11.39
CA VAL A 149 16.16 -16.13 11.17
C VAL A 149 14.69 -16.34 10.78
N GLU A 150 13.90 -15.30 10.89
CA GLU A 150 12.45 -15.30 10.62
C GLU A 150 12.19 -15.07 9.13
N ASP A 151 11.10 -15.64 8.63
CA ASP A 151 10.59 -15.31 7.30
C ASP A 151 9.82 -13.99 7.34
N PRO A 152 9.98 -13.13 6.31
CA PRO A 152 9.29 -11.86 6.28
C PRO A 152 7.78 -12.04 6.07
N PHE A 153 7.00 -11.12 6.64
CA PHE A 153 5.60 -10.96 6.24
C PHE A 153 5.50 -10.32 4.86
N HIS A 154 4.63 -10.86 4.04
CA HIS A 154 4.14 -10.20 2.84
C HIS A 154 2.82 -9.49 3.17
N PRO A 155 2.74 -8.14 3.09
CA PRO A 155 1.53 -7.39 3.45
C PRO A 155 0.28 -7.87 2.72
N ALA A 156 0.43 -8.32 1.46
CA ALA A 156 -0.66 -8.87 0.66
C ALA A 156 -1.23 -10.17 1.25
N GLU A 157 -0.37 -11.08 1.73
CA GLU A 157 -0.81 -12.34 2.35
C GLU A 157 -1.63 -12.09 3.61
N LEU A 158 -1.17 -11.17 4.45
CA LEU A 158 -1.91 -10.76 5.65
C LEU A 158 -3.25 -10.11 5.30
N CYS A 159 -3.26 -9.25 4.29
CA CYS A 159 -4.47 -8.62 3.80
C CYS A 159 -5.47 -9.66 3.28
N PHE A 160 -5.04 -10.56 2.40
CA PHE A 160 -5.90 -11.58 1.79
C PHE A 160 -6.33 -12.65 2.80
N GLY A 161 -5.42 -13.05 3.71
CA GLY A 161 -5.75 -13.93 4.84
C GLY A 161 -6.80 -13.33 5.77
N ALA A 162 -6.82 -12.01 5.93
CA ALA A 162 -7.85 -11.26 6.65
C ALA A 162 -9.12 -10.98 5.80
N ARG A 163 -9.25 -11.58 4.61
CA ARG A 163 -10.33 -11.35 3.65
C ARG A 163 -10.40 -9.92 3.08
N GLY A 164 -9.24 -9.28 2.90
CA GLY A 164 -9.15 -7.94 2.31
C GLY A 164 -9.81 -7.86 0.93
N ARG A 165 -10.53 -6.79 0.71
CA ARG A 165 -11.29 -6.54 -0.52
C ARG A 165 -10.54 -5.64 -1.49
N PHE A 166 -9.61 -4.85 -0.98
CA PHE A 166 -8.75 -3.99 -1.78
C PHE A 166 -7.28 -4.17 -1.35
N PHE A 167 -6.43 -4.33 -2.35
CA PHE A 167 -4.98 -4.28 -2.17
C PHE A 167 -4.34 -3.66 -3.40
N ALA A 168 -3.48 -2.67 -3.17
CA ALA A 168 -2.71 -2.00 -4.21
C ALA A 168 -1.26 -1.81 -3.76
N ARG A 169 -0.34 -1.70 -4.72
CA ARG A 169 1.07 -1.43 -4.46
C ARG A 169 1.59 -0.31 -5.35
N ALA A 170 2.38 0.58 -4.76
CA ALA A 170 3.09 1.63 -5.49
C ALA A 170 4.52 1.80 -4.96
N VAL A 171 5.33 2.58 -5.67
CA VAL A 171 6.69 2.93 -5.26
C VAL A 171 6.71 4.42 -4.93
N ALA A 172 7.23 4.81 -3.77
CA ALA A 172 7.22 6.20 -3.30
C ALA A 172 7.85 7.19 -4.31
N THR A 173 8.85 6.76 -5.07
CA THR A 173 9.51 7.56 -6.11
C THR A 173 8.72 7.64 -7.42
N ASP A 174 7.64 6.86 -7.57
CA ASP A 174 6.72 6.92 -8.71
C ASP A 174 5.49 7.75 -8.35
N ALA A 175 5.61 9.05 -8.42
CA ALA A 175 4.53 9.95 -8.02
C ALA A 175 3.22 9.74 -8.82
N PRO A 176 3.24 9.57 -10.17
CA PRO A 176 2.02 9.25 -10.92
C PRO A 176 1.34 7.97 -10.45
N GLY A 177 2.08 6.85 -10.39
CA GLY A 177 1.54 5.56 -9.96
C GLY A 177 1.02 5.58 -8.52
N THR A 178 1.72 6.28 -7.62
CA THR A 178 1.27 6.46 -6.23
C THR A 178 -0.03 7.27 -6.16
N VAL A 179 -0.17 8.35 -6.93
CA VAL A 179 -1.40 9.16 -6.97
C VAL A 179 -2.59 8.33 -7.47
N GLU A 180 -2.43 7.55 -8.53
CA GLU A 180 -3.49 6.70 -9.06
C GLU A 180 -3.92 5.62 -8.04
N VAL A 181 -2.97 4.98 -7.37
CA VAL A 181 -3.28 4.00 -6.30
C VAL A 181 -4.05 4.65 -5.14
N LEU A 182 -3.66 5.86 -4.71
CA LEU A 182 -4.35 6.58 -3.64
C LEU A 182 -5.77 7.01 -4.04
N LYS A 183 -5.97 7.41 -5.29
CA LYS A 183 -7.30 7.74 -5.84
C LYS A 183 -8.20 6.51 -5.89
N ALA A 184 -7.66 5.38 -6.36
CA ALA A 184 -8.38 4.11 -6.38
C ALA A 184 -8.75 3.65 -4.96
N ALA A 185 -7.82 3.76 -4.01
CA ALA A 185 -8.07 3.43 -2.60
C ALA A 185 -9.22 4.24 -2.01
N MET A 186 -9.26 5.55 -2.29
CA MET A 186 -10.33 6.44 -1.82
C MET A 186 -11.67 6.16 -2.52
N ALA A 187 -11.67 5.71 -3.78
CA ALA A 187 -12.87 5.36 -4.52
C ALA A 187 -13.51 4.06 -4.02
N HIS A 188 -12.69 3.09 -3.59
CA HIS A 188 -13.15 1.85 -2.98
C HIS A 188 -13.95 2.10 -1.70
N LYS A 189 -14.99 1.32 -1.46
CA LYS A 189 -15.77 1.34 -0.21
C LYS A 189 -15.38 0.17 0.67
N GLY A 190 -14.65 0.49 1.73
CA GLY A 190 -14.12 -0.50 2.66
C GLY A 190 -12.64 -0.29 3.01
N ALA A 191 -12.01 -1.32 3.54
CA ALA A 191 -10.61 -1.28 3.94
C ALA A 191 -9.69 -1.38 2.71
N SER A 192 -9.19 -0.23 2.26
CA SER A 192 -8.25 -0.11 1.14
C SER A 192 -6.83 -0.21 1.66
N VAL A 193 -6.16 -1.36 1.48
CA VAL A 193 -4.75 -1.53 1.87
C VAL A 193 -3.84 -1.15 0.71
N CYS A 194 -3.00 -0.14 0.92
CA CYS A 194 -2.00 0.30 -0.04
C CYS A 194 -0.59 0.10 0.53
N GLU A 195 0.17 -0.79 -0.06
CA GLU A 195 1.60 -0.95 0.23
C GLU A 195 2.41 0.02 -0.62
N ILE A 196 3.16 0.91 0.03
CA ILE A 196 4.04 1.86 -0.64
C ILE A 196 5.49 1.45 -0.37
N LEU A 197 6.16 0.95 -1.40
CA LEU A 197 7.57 0.59 -1.35
C LEU A 197 8.39 1.87 -1.18
N GLN A 198 9.06 2.00 -0.03
CA GLN A 198 9.69 3.23 0.42
C GLN A 198 11.15 2.95 0.83
N ASN A 199 12.06 3.88 0.56
CA ASN A 199 13.48 3.73 0.89
C ASN A 199 13.86 4.45 2.18
N CYS A 200 14.50 3.74 3.11
CA CYS A 200 15.18 4.32 4.26
C CYS A 200 16.65 4.56 3.95
N VAL A 201 17.02 5.78 3.59
CA VAL A 201 18.38 6.16 3.14
C VAL A 201 19.48 5.96 4.20
N ILE A 202 19.12 5.79 5.48
CA ILE A 202 20.09 5.70 6.58
C ILE A 202 20.31 4.25 7.02
N PHE A 203 19.24 3.46 7.18
CA PHE A 203 19.32 2.16 7.82
C PHE A 203 19.04 0.98 6.89
N ASN A 204 18.42 1.23 5.73
CA ASN A 204 18.10 0.20 4.74
C ASN A 204 18.05 0.81 3.34
N ASN A 205 19.15 1.46 2.97
CA ASN A 205 19.26 2.11 1.67
C ASN A 205 19.32 1.07 0.55
N GLY A 206 18.51 1.26 -0.48
CA GLY A 206 18.49 0.40 -1.65
C GLY A 206 17.57 -0.82 -1.54
N THR A 207 16.78 -0.95 -0.46
CA THR A 207 15.92 -2.14 -0.25
C THR A 207 14.93 -2.39 -1.38
N HIS A 208 14.60 -1.38 -2.19
CA HIS A 208 13.69 -1.46 -3.33
C HIS A 208 14.31 -0.91 -4.62
N ASP A 209 15.65 -0.97 -4.74
CA ASP A 209 16.39 -0.38 -5.88
C ASP A 209 15.95 -0.95 -7.23
N SER A 210 15.52 -2.21 -7.28
CA SER A 210 15.01 -2.85 -8.49
C SER A 210 13.83 -2.13 -9.14
N VAL A 211 13.10 -1.30 -8.38
CA VAL A 211 11.93 -0.54 -8.87
C VAL A 211 11.95 0.94 -8.49
N ALA A 212 12.98 1.41 -7.78
CA ALA A 212 13.05 2.79 -7.30
C ALA A 212 13.26 3.78 -8.45
N LYS A 213 14.18 3.50 -9.37
CA LYS A 213 14.43 4.32 -10.55
C LYS A 213 13.47 3.97 -11.68
N LYS A 214 13.16 4.95 -12.53
CA LYS A 214 12.22 4.77 -13.64
C LYS A 214 12.70 3.69 -14.63
N GLU A 215 13.99 3.70 -14.94
CA GLU A 215 14.61 2.77 -15.89
C GLU A 215 14.60 1.34 -15.36
N ASP A 216 14.91 1.15 -14.07
CA ASP A 216 14.90 -0.16 -13.43
C ASP A 216 13.46 -0.67 -13.28
N ARG A 217 12.52 0.22 -12.94
CA ARG A 217 11.10 -0.10 -12.81
C ARG A 217 10.47 -0.51 -14.14
N ALA A 218 10.89 0.09 -15.28
CA ALA A 218 10.42 -0.31 -16.58
C ALA A 218 10.74 -1.77 -16.93
N LYS A 219 11.83 -2.30 -16.37
CA LYS A 219 12.26 -3.69 -16.58
C LYS A 219 11.71 -4.67 -15.53
N ASN A 220 11.66 -4.23 -14.29
CA ASN A 220 11.44 -5.11 -13.13
C ASN A 220 10.06 -4.97 -12.50
N ALA A 221 9.18 -4.15 -13.05
CA ALA A 221 7.81 -4.01 -12.56
C ALA A 221 6.77 -4.22 -13.65
N ILE A 222 5.61 -4.69 -13.24
CA ILE A 222 4.41 -4.76 -14.07
C ILE A 222 3.32 -3.88 -13.46
N TYR A 223 2.76 -2.97 -14.25
CA TYR A 223 1.64 -2.13 -13.83
C TYR A 223 0.33 -2.81 -14.17
N LEU A 224 -0.35 -3.30 -13.15
CA LEU A 224 -1.63 -3.98 -13.30
C LEU A 224 -2.77 -2.98 -13.44
N LYS A 225 -3.56 -3.16 -14.50
CA LYS A 225 -4.79 -2.42 -14.75
C LYS A 225 -5.91 -3.40 -15.08
N HIS A 226 -7.05 -3.20 -14.45
CA HIS A 226 -8.21 -4.07 -14.70
C HIS A 226 -8.61 -4.08 -16.17
N GLY A 227 -8.83 -5.27 -16.72
CA GLY A 227 -9.22 -5.48 -18.12
C GLY A 227 -8.09 -5.38 -19.15
N GLU A 228 -6.85 -5.07 -18.73
CA GLU A 228 -5.69 -4.99 -19.64
C GLU A 228 -4.82 -6.26 -19.56
N PRO A 229 -4.13 -6.64 -20.65
CA PRO A 229 -3.18 -7.74 -20.65
C PRO A 229 -1.98 -7.41 -19.75
N MET A 230 -1.50 -8.40 -19.02
CA MET A 230 -0.41 -8.27 -18.06
C MET A 230 0.94 -8.25 -18.78
N LEU A 231 1.28 -7.11 -19.39
CA LEU A 231 2.51 -6.85 -20.12
C LEU A 231 3.49 -6.01 -19.33
N PHE A 232 4.79 -6.21 -19.54
CA PHE A 232 5.86 -5.41 -18.94
C PHE A 232 7.13 -5.42 -19.81
N GLY A 233 8.17 -4.72 -19.35
CA GLY A 233 9.38 -4.45 -20.12
C GLY A 233 9.35 -3.04 -20.73
N GLU A 234 10.48 -2.56 -21.23
CA GLU A 234 10.61 -1.20 -21.79
C GLU A 234 9.66 -0.95 -22.96
N ASN A 235 9.36 -2.01 -23.74
CA ASN A 235 8.50 -1.96 -24.92
C ASN A 235 7.32 -2.93 -24.81
N ASN A 236 6.92 -3.35 -23.59
CA ASN A 236 5.92 -4.38 -23.33
C ASN A 236 6.25 -5.73 -24.02
N GLU A 237 7.53 -6.06 -24.12
CA GLU A 237 8.00 -7.26 -24.79
C GLU A 237 7.83 -8.55 -24.00
N TYR A 238 7.50 -8.44 -22.71
CA TYR A 238 7.22 -9.57 -21.83
C TYR A 238 5.78 -9.58 -21.36
N GLY A 239 5.26 -10.76 -21.05
CA GLY A 239 3.93 -10.93 -20.48
C GLY A 239 3.83 -12.10 -19.52
N LEU A 240 2.73 -12.16 -18.78
CA LEU A 240 2.42 -13.25 -17.87
C LEU A 240 1.43 -14.24 -18.50
N MET A 241 1.77 -15.50 -18.46
CA MET A 241 0.90 -16.63 -18.83
C MET A 241 0.69 -17.55 -17.65
N GLN A 242 -0.38 -18.31 -17.67
CA GLN A 242 -0.58 -19.39 -16.71
C GLN A 242 0.21 -20.62 -17.14
N GLU A 243 0.92 -21.25 -16.20
CA GLU A 243 1.59 -22.54 -16.38
C GLU A 243 1.18 -23.48 -15.24
N GLY A 244 0.32 -24.45 -15.54
CA GLY A 244 -0.28 -25.29 -14.49
C GLY A 244 -1.06 -24.45 -13.48
N PHE A 245 -0.68 -24.54 -12.21
CA PHE A 245 -1.22 -23.69 -11.14
C PHE A 245 -0.38 -22.42 -10.87
N GLY A 246 0.71 -22.22 -11.60
CA GLY A 246 1.64 -21.10 -11.45
C GLY A 246 1.48 -20.04 -12.50
N LEU A 247 2.42 -19.09 -12.46
CA LEU A 247 2.62 -18.07 -13.46
C LEU A 247 3.95 -18.31 -14.16
N LYS A 248 4.05 -17.86 -15.42
CA LYS A 248 5.27 -17.89 -16.22
C LYS A 248 5.43 -16.57 -16.93
N VAL A 249 6.66 -16.06 -16.91
CA VAL A 249 7.07 -14.94 -17.76
C VAL A 249 7.38 -15.49 -19.14
N VAL A 250 6.82 -14.83 -20.17
CA VAL A 250 7.05 -15.17 -21.58
C VAL A 250 7.43 -13.93 -22.37
N LYS A 251 8.14 -14.12 -23.49
CA LYS A 251 8.49 -13.03 -24.38
C LYS A 251 7.62 -13.07 -25.63
N LEU A 252 7.01 -11.95 -25.97
CA LEU A 252 6.18 -11.82 -27.16
C LEU A 252 7.01 -12.03 -28.44
N GLY A 253 6.42 -12.75 -29.41
CA GLY A 253 7.07 -13.10 -30.66
C GLY A 253 7.96 -14.34 -30.60
N GLU A 254 8.32 -14.86 -29.42
CA GLU A 254 9.05 -16.11 -29.29
C GLU A 254 8.04 -17.28 -29.20
N ASN A 255 8.39 -18.42 -29.86
CA ASN A 255 7.54 -19.64 -29.90
C ASN A 255 6.08 -19.38 -30.37
N GLY A 256 5.84 -18.34 -31.15
CA GLY A 256 4.51 -17.98 -31.64
C GLY A 256 3.61 -17.29 -30.61
N ILE A 257 4.14 -16.90 -29.45
CA ILE A 257 3.39 -16.23 -28.37
C ILE A 257 3.00 -14.81 -28.83
N THR A 258 1.73 -14.49 -28.66
CA THR A 258 1.15 -13.17 -29.00
C THR A 258 0.49 -12.56 -27.77
N GLU A 259 0.08 -11.29 -27.86
CA GLU A 259 -0.64 -10.61 -26.77
C GLU A 259 -1.95 -11.33 -26.37
N LYS A 260 -2.57 -12.08 -27.30
CA LYS A 260 -3.79 -12.86 -27.03
C LYS A 260 -3.59 -14.02 -26.07
N ASP A 261 -2.35 -14.46 -25.92
CA ASP A 261 -1.97 -15.56 -25.02
C ASP A 261 -1.68 -15.07 -23.61
N ILE A 262 -1.57 -13.73 -23.42
CA ILE A 262 -1.26 -13.12 -22.15
C ILE A 262 -2.49 -13.02 -21.26
N LEU A 263 -2.33 -13.32 -19.98
CA LEU A 263 -3.37 -13.18 -18.98
C LEU A 263 -3.86 -11.74 -18.89
N ILE A 264 -5.18 -11.57 -18.83
CA ILE A 264 -5.82 -10.27 -18.59
C ILE A 264 -6.01 -10.12 -17.08
N HIS A 265 -5.63 -8.97 -16.54
CA HIS A 265 -5.80 -8.68 -15.13
C HIS A 265 -7.27 -8.44 -14.78
N ASP A 266 -7.79 -9.19 -13.81
CA ASP A 266 -9.12 -8.96 -13.21
C ASP A 266 -8.98 -8.59 -11.73
N ALA A 267 -9.00 -7.29 -11.43
CA ALA A 267 -8.96 -6.79 -10.06
C ALA A 267 -10.25 -7.10 -9.28
N HIS A 268 -11.37 -7.33 -9.97
CA HIS A 268 -12.68 -7.55 -9.38
C HIS A 268 -13.04 -9.02 -9.18
N CYS A 269 -12.14 -9.96 -9.55
CA CYS A 269 -12.37 -11.38 -9.32
C CYS A 269 -12.57 -11.70 -7.84
N MET A 270 -13.67 -12.40 -7.52
CA MET A 270 -13.97 -12.80 -6.13
C MET A 270 -12.93 -13.79 -5.61
N ASP A 271 -12.49 -14.75 -6.44
CA ASP A 271 -11.37 -15.62 -6.14
C ASP A 271 -10.06 -14.83 -6.16
N ASN A 272 -9.36 -14.85 -5.06
CA ASN A 272 -8.11 -14.07 -4.90
C ASN A 272 -6.84 -14.87 -5.23
N THR A 273 -6.96 -16.10 -5.74
CA THR A 273 -5.81 -16.99 -5.95
C THR A 273 -4.78 -16.38 -6.92
N LEU A 274 -5.24 -15.87 -8.07
CA LEU A 274 -4.35 -15.22 -9.03
C LEU A 274 -3.81 -13.91 -8.47
N GLN A 275 -4.65 -13.11 -7.84
CA GLN A 275 -4.27 -11.83 -7.24
C GLN A 275 -3.21 -12.00 -6.15
N LEU A 276 -3.30 -13.06 -5.34
CA LEU A 276 -2.27 -13.39 -4.36
C LEU A 276 -0.94 -13.76 -5.03
N LYS A 277 -0.98 -14.58 -6.09
CA LYS A 277 0.23 -14.93 -6.86
C LYS A 277 0.89 -13.68 -7.45
N LEU A 278 0.10 -12.78 -8.05
CA LEU A 278 0.60 -11.51 -8.58
C LEU A 278 1.25 -10.65 -7.48
N ALA A 279 0.62 -10.56 -6.32
CA ALA A 279 1.14 -9.79 -5.19
C ALA A 279 2.44 -10.35 -4.59
N LEU A 280 2.69 -11.66 -4.76
CA LEU A 280 3.87 -12.37 -4.27
C LEU A 280 5.00 -12.48 -5.31
N MET A 281 4.81 -11.97 -6.53
CA MET A 281 5.86 -11.98 -7.53
C MET A 281 7.06 -11.14 -7.08
N GLU A 282 8.24 -11.74 -7.14
CA GLU A 282 9.52 -11.12 -6.79
C GLU A 282 10.63 -11.50 -7.79
N GLY A 283 11.60 -10.59 -7.95
CA GLY A 283 12.80 -10.88 -8.76
C GLY A 283 13.67 -12.01 -8.17
N PRO A 284 14.51 -12.67 -8.98
CA PRO A 284 14.78 -12.33 -10.38
C PRO A 284 13.77 -12.92 -11.40
N ASP A 285 12.92 -13.88 -11.00
CA ASP A 285 12.10 -14.67 -11.93
C ASP A 285 10.85 -13.93 -12.39
N PHE A 286 10.33 -12.98 -11.59
CA PHE A 286 9.12 -12.24 -11.87
C PHE A 286 9.28 -10.74 -11.68
N PRO A 287 8.50 -9.91 -12.41
CA PRO A 287 8.40 -8.49 -12.13
C PRO A 287 7.63 -8.25 -10.82
N ILE A 288 7.90 -7.14 -10.17
CA ILE A 288 7.09 -6.69 -9.02
C ILE A 288 5.78 -6.09 -9.52
N ALA A 289 4.65 -6.62 -9.03
CA ALA A 289 3.32 -6.11 -9.38
C ALA A 289 3.05 -4.76 -8.69
N LEU A 290 2.73 -3.74 -9.48
CA LEU A 290 2.33 -2.40 -9.07
C LEU A 290 0.93 -2.08 -9.58
N GLY A 291 0.27 -1.08 -9.00
CA GLY A 291 -1.10 -0.70 -9.32
C GLY A 291 -2.12 -1.38 -8.42
N VAL A 292 -3.37 -1.42 -8.86
CA VAL A 292 -4.48 -2.06 -8.13
C VAL A 292 -4.50 -3.55 -8.44
N ILE A 293 -4.12 -4.36 -7.46
CA ILE A 293 -4.05 -5.82 -7.61
C ILE A 293 -5.42 -6.47 -7.33
N ARG A 294 -6.16 -5.92 -6.37
CA ARG A 294 -7.50 -6.39 -5.99
C ARG A 294 -8.39 -5.21 -5.64
N ASP A 295 -9.63 -5.22 -6.13
CA ASP A 295 -10.68 -4.24 -5.83
C ASP A 295 -12.05 -4.91 -5.95
N VAL A 296 -12.59 -5.43 -4.86
CA VAL A 296 -13.83 -6.21 -4.82
C VAL A 296 -14.81 -5.56 -3.86
N GLU A 297 -15.97 -5.22 -4.35
CA GLU A 297 -17.04 -4.63 -3.55
C GLU A 297 -17.55 -5.58 -2.46
N ALA A 298 -17.78 -5.03 -1.28
CA ALA A 298 -18.42 -5.72 -0.16
C ALA A 298 -19.04 -4.71 0.82
N PRO A 299 -20.07 -5.09 1.59
CA PRO A 299 -20.61 -4.25 2.64
C PRO A 299 -19.53 -3.86 3.66
N THR A 300 -19.57 -2.62 4.15
CA THR A 300 -18.66 -2.13 5.19
C THR A 300 -19.28 -2.31 6.58
N TYR A 301 -18.45 -2.55 7.57
CA TYR A 301 -18.88 -2.71 8.96
C TYR A 301 -19.57 -1.45 9.50
N ASP A 302 -19.00 -0.29 9.22
CA ASP A 302 -19.53 1.01 9.64
C ASP A 302 -20.93 1.25 9.02
N CYS A 303 -21.15 0.95 7.75
CA CYS A 303 -22.46 1.02 7.12
C CYS A 303 -23.46 0.06 7.80
N LEU A 304 -23.09 -1.21 7.96
CA LEU A 304 -23.94 -2.22 8.59
C LEU A 304 -24.26 -1.89 10.05
N LEU A 305 -23.31 -1.27 10.77
CA LEU A 305 -23.52 -0.85 12.15
C LEU A 305 -24.64 0.20 12.27
N TYR A 306 -24.69 1.17 11.35
CA TYR A 306 -25.70 2.22 11.33
C TYR A 306 -27.04 1.75 10.78
N THR A 307 -27.07 0.69 9.97
CA THR A 307 -28.31 0.16 9.36
C THR A 307 -28.88 -1.04 10.11
N SER A 308 -28.16 -1.57 11.10
CA SER A 308 -28.67 -2.66 11.96
C SER A 308 -29.73 -2.14 12.93
N PRO A 309 -30.79 -2.93 13.22
CA PRO A 309 -31.77 -2.58 14.24
C PRO A 309 -31.11 -2.32 15.59
N SER A 310 -31.58 -1.31 16.33
CA SER A 310 -31.15 -1.08 17.69
C SER A 310 -31.61 -2.23 18.59
N PRO A 311 -30.81 -2.69 19.57
CA PRO A 311 -31.28 -3.66 20.55
C PRO A 311 -32.48 -3.19 21.39
N ARG A 312 -32.91 -1.94 21.24
CA ARG A 312 -34.05 -1.33 21.96
C ARG A 312 -35.31 -1.23 21.10
N ASP A 313 -35.22 -1.57 19.80
CA ASP A 313 -36.29 -1.68 18.86
C ASP A 313 -36.74 -3.14 18.71
#